data_a2b9c80b4bebfef6c4c095aa0901a254
#
_entry.id   a2b9c80b4bebfef6c4c095aa0901a254
#
_cell.length_a   1.000
_cell.length_b   1.000
_cell.length_c   1.000
_cell.angle_alpha   90.00
_cell.angle_beta   90.00
_cell.angle_gamma   90.00
#
_symmetry.space_group_name_H-M   'P 1'
#
loop_
_entity.id
_entity.type
_entity.pdbx_description
1 polymer ?
#
loop_
_entity_poly.entity_id
_entity_poly.type
_entity_poly.pdbx_seq_one_letter_code
_entity_poly.pdbx_strand_id
1 'polypeptide(L)'
;VTRPSFVFILADDLGYADLGCYGGRSACSSNLDRMAAEGLRYTDGYSNSPVCSPTRFALATGRWQYRLRGAADEPIASRTARGNPVLGLPPSHPTLASLLRDAGYSTALIGKWHLGFPPHFGPLKSGYQEFFGVMSGGVDYFRHCDSGGKHDLYEGDAEVRCEGYLTDLLSERAAGFVRRQKNKPFLLSLHYTAPHWPWQTREDAEESKRISNIVHLDGGSVQTYLTMIRQLDEGIGRVLAALEETGAAENTLVVFTSDNGGERFSDNWPLVGGKMDLLEGGIRVPYIARWPARLPKGRINRRLAITMDWTATFL
;
A
#
# COMPACT_ATOMS: atom_id res chain seq x y z
N VAL A 1 -17.61 -8.79 23.47
CA VAL A 1 -17.20 -7.80 22.46
C VAL A 1 -16.49 -8.57 21.35
N THR A 2 -17.06 -8.56 20.16
CA THR A 2 -16.41 -9.17 18.98
C THR A 2 -15.14 -8.39 18.66
N ARG A 3 -14.03 -9.10 18.39
CA ARG A 3 -12.77 -8.48 17.99
C ARG A 3 -12.95 -7.75 16.64
N PRO A 4 -12.43 -6.53 16.47
CA PRO A 4 -12.50 -5.83 15.19
C PRO A 4 -11.62 -6.49 14.15
N SER A 5 -11.94 -6.28 12.87
CA SER A 5 -11.03 -6.55 11.76
C SER A 5 -10.30 -5.28 11.35
N PHE A 6 -9.18 -5.44 10.63
CA PHE A 6 -8.34 -4.35 10.17
C PHE A 6 -8.07 -4.46 8.68
N VAL A 7 -8.24 -3.36 7.97
CA VAL A 7 -7.83 -3.21 6.57
C VAL A 7 -6.90 -2.00 6.49
N PHE A 8 -5.64 -2.22 6.14
CA PHE A 8 -4.67 -1.16 5.93
C PHE A 8 -4.36 -1.05 4.43
N ILE A 9 -4.76 0.05 3.83
CA ILE A 9 -4.61 0.32 2.40
C ILE A 9 -3.48 1.32 2.23
N LEU A 10 -2.45 0.93 1.47
CA LEU A 10 -1.27 1.74 1.21
C LEU A 10 -1.14 1.98 -0.29
N ALA A 11 -1.24 3.23 -0.72
CA ALA A 11 -0.84 3.66 -2.06
C ALA A 11 0.69 3.84 -2.12
N ASP A 12 1.25 3.89 -3.32
CA ASP A 12 2.68 4.04 -3.60
C ASP A 12 2.91 5.33 -4.40
N ASP A 13 3.60 6.31 -3.83
CA ASP A 13 3.88 7.61 -4.44
C ASP A 13 2.64 8.50 -4.66
N LEU A 14 1.65 8.45 -3.80
CA LEU A 14 0.47 9.32 -3.90
C LEU A 14 0.70 10.65 -3.17
N GLY A 15 0.51 11.75 -3.87
CA GLY A 15 0.69 13.11 -3.33
C GLY A 15 -0.43 13.53 -2.37
N TYR A 16 -0.12 14.52 -1.52
CA TYR A 16 -1.02 15.03 -0.49
C TYR A 16 -2.35 15.55 -1.05
N ALA A 17 -2.31 16.25 -2.18
CA ALA A 17 -3.48 16.87 -2.80
C ALA A 17 -4.02 16.10 -4.02
N ASP A 18 -3.67 14.84 -4.20
CA ASP A 18 -4.16 14.04 -5.32
C ASP A 18 -5.63 13.60 -5.14
N LEU A 19 -6.12 13.54 -3.90
CA LEU A 19 -7.50 13.13 -3.60
C LEU A 19 -8.45 14.34 -3.46
N GLY A 20 -9.68 14.18 -3.92
CA GLY A 20 -10.71 15.23 -3.82
C GLY A 20 -10.91 15.75 -2.39
N CYS A 21 -10.98 14.87 -1.40
CA CYS A 21 -11.10 15.23 0.01
C CYS A 21 -9.87 15.97 0.58
N TYR A 22 -8.74 16.00 -0.10
CA TYR A 22 -7.54 16.78 0.23
C TYR A 22 -7.35 18.01 -0.65
N GLY A 23 -8.33 18.36 -1.46
CA GLY A 23 -8.31 19.54 -2.32
C GLY A 23 -7.86 19.25 -3.76
N GLY A 24 -7.78 17.99 -4.13
CA GLY A 24 -7.48 17.55 -5.49
C GLY A 24 -8.40 18.14 -6.53
N ARG A 25 -7.83 18.59 -7.65
CA ARG A 25 -8.55 19.28 -8.72
C ARG A 25 -9.29 18.35 -9.68
N SER A 26 -9.04 17.04 -9.55
CA SER A 26 -9.58 16.00 -10.43
C SER A 26 -10.53 15.07 -9.67
N ALA A 27 -11.66 14.73 -10.27
CA ALA A 27 -12.62 13.78 -9.71
C ALA A 27 -12.15 12.32 -9.97
N CYS A 28 -11.10 11.89 -9.27
CA CYS A 28 -10.51 10.56 -9.45
C CYS A 28 -10.57 9.65 -8.21
N SER A 29 -11.17 10.11 -7.09
CA SER A 29 -11.11 9.43 -5.78
C SER A 29 -12.46 9.34 -5.06
N SER A 30 -13.54 9.08 -5.78
CA SER A 30 -14.91 9.11 -5.25
C SER A 30 -15.16 8.15 -4.08
N ASN A 31 -14.54 6.97 -4.06
CA ASN A 31 -14.67 6.00 -2.97
C ASN A 31 -13.86 6.43 -1.74
N LEU A 32 -12.65 6.96 -1.94
CA LEU A 32 -11.83 7.52 -0.87
C LEU A 32 -12.45 8.81 -0.30
N ASP A 33 -13.03 9.66 -1.13
CA ASP A 33 -13.75 10.86 -0.70
C ASP A 33 -14.98 10.50 0.14
N ARG A 34 -15.74 9.47 -0.27
CA ARG A 34 -16.81 8.88 0.52
C ARG A 34 -16.30 8.29 1.83
N MET A 35 -15.19 7.54 1.81
CA MET A 35 -14.57 6.99 3.03
C MET A 35 -14.18 8.10 4.01
N ALA A 36 -13.67 9.23 3.53
CA ALA A 36 -13.36 10.40 4.35
C ALA A 36 -14.63 11.06 4.92
N ALA A 37 -15.70 11.15 4.14
CA ALA A 37 -17.00 11.67 4.59
C ALA A 37 -17.68 10.75 5.62
N GLU A 38 -17.42 9.45 5.58
CA GLU A 38 -17.93 8.44 6.51
C GLU A 38 -17.02 8.20 7.72
N GLY A 39 -15.86 8.87 7.81
CA GLY A 39 -14.84 8.63 8.84
C GLY A 39 -14.08 9.88 9.24
N LEU A 40 -12.79 9.70 9.50
CA LEU A 40 -11.83 10.73 9.87
C LEU A 40 -10.86 10.99 8.73
N ARG A 41 -10.62 12.27 8.43
CA ARG A 41 -9.53 12.72 7.57
C ARG A 41 -8.48 13.44 8.42
N TYR A 42 -7.24 12.97 8.38
CA TYR A 42 -6.13 13.61 9.08
C TYR A 42 -5.48 14.66 8.19
N THR A 43 -5.20 15.84 8.75
CA THR A 43 -4.44 16.88 8.04
C THR A 43 -2.94 16.78 8.29
N ASP A 44 -2.53 16.15 9.38
CA ASP A 44 -1.15 16.03 9.83
C ASP A 44 -0.75 14.55 9.92
N GLY A 45 -0.92 13.84 8.80
CA GLY A 45 -0.52 12.46 8.61
C GLY A 45 0.84 12.36 7.93
N TYR A 46 1.74 11.53 8.47
CA TYR A 46 3.12 11.42 7.99
C TYR A 46 3.50 9.99 7.66
N SER A 47 4.27 9.82 6.59
CA SER A 47 5.06 8.62 6.36
C SER A 47 6.35 8.65 7.20
N ASN A 48 6.92 7.48 7.49
CA ASN A 48 8.17 7.40 8.25
C ASN A 48 9.41 7.82 7.46
N SER A 49 9.30 7.87 6.14
CA SER A 49 10.39 8.21 5.22
C SER A 49 9.81 8.78 3.93
N PRO A 50 10.56 9.63 3.20
CA PRO A 50 10.16 10.09 1.88
C PRO A 50 10.33 9.02 0.77
N VAL A 51 10.57 7.76 1.14
CA VAL A 51 10.74 6.63 0.20
C VAL A 51 10.09 5.35 0.73
N CYS A 52 9.76 4.43 -0.20
CA CYS A 52 8.89 3.27 -0.01
C CYS A 52 9.35 2.29 1.08
N SER A 53 10.49 1.59 0.90
CA SER A 53 10.86 0.48 1.78
C SER A 53 11.08 0.90 3.24
N PRO A 54 11.72 2.03 3.57
CA PRO A 54 11.87 2.44 4.97
C PRO A 54 10.54 2.66 5.69
N THR A 55 9.56 3.30 5.02
CA THR A 55 8.20 3.46 5.58
C THR A 55 7.53 2.12 5.81
N ARG A 56 7.70 1.17 4.87
CA ARG A 56 7.12 -0.18 4.98
C ARG A 56 7.76 -0.98 6.13
N PHE A 57 9.08 -0.82 6.39
CA PHE A 57 9.73 -1.36 7.58
C PHE A 57 9.09 -0.81 8.85
N ALA A 58 8.91 0.50 8.92
CA ALA A 58 8.33 1.15 10.09
C ALA A 58 6.87 0.72 10.32
N LEU A 59 6.06 0.64 9.26
CA LEU A 59 4.69 0.12 9.31
C LEU A 59 4.64 -1.31 9.84
N ALA A 60 5.47 -2.19 9.28
CA ALA A 60 5.45 -3.60 9.65
C ALA A 60 5.85 -3.86 11.11
N THR A 61 6.74 -3.02 11.67
CA THR A 61 7.38 -3.28 12.96
C THR A 61 6.93 -2.35 14.08
N GLY A 62 6.25 -1.24 13.78
CA GLY A 62 5.93 -0.19 14.73
C GLY A 62 7.16 0.52 15.29
N ARG A 63 8.26 0.52 14.56
CA ARG A 63 9.55 1.09 14.98
C ARG A 63 10.16 1.95 13.89
N TRP A 64 10.99 2.89 14.28
CA TRP A 64 11.83 3.62 13.33
C TRP A 64 12.70 2.66 12.53
N GLN A 65 12.65 2.75 11.20
CA GLN A 65 13.32 1.85 10.25
C GLN A 65 14.83 1.79 10.44
N TYR A 66 15.49 2.88 10.77
CA TYR A 66 16.94 2.94 10.99
C TYR A 66 17.44 2.16 12.22
N ARG A 67 16.52 1.67 13.04
CA ARG A 67 16.85 0.72 14.13
C ARG A 67 16.91 -0.74 13.68
N LEU A 68 16.57 -1.00 12.41
CA LEU A 68 16.53 -2.32 11.82
C LEU A 68 17.73 -2.51 10.88
N ARG A 69 18.59 -3.47 11.15
CA ARG A 69 19.78 -3.73 10.33
C ARG A 69 19.44 -4.09 8.88
N GLY A 70 18.31 -4.74 8.65
CA GLY A 70 17.86 -5.14 7.33
C GLY A 70 17.38 -3.98 6.43
N ALA A 71 17.21 -2.78 6.98
CA ALA A 71 16.82 -1.57 6.26
C ALA A 71 18.02 -0.69 5.86
N ALA A 72 19.18 -1.31 5.59
CA ALA A 72 20.42 -0.56 5.33
C ALA A 72 20.41 0.19 3.99
N ASP A 73 19.65 -0.28 3.00
CA ASP A 73 19.43 0.42 1.74
C ASP A 73 18.13 1.21 1.77
N GLU A 74 18.15 2.44 1.28
CA GLU A 74 16.97 3.33 1.25
C GLU A 74 16.77 3.97 -0.12
N PRO A 75 15.87 3.44 -0.97
CA PRO A 75 15.07 2.20 -0.84
C PRO A 75 15.86 0.92 -1.19
N ILE A 76 15.35 -0.23 -0.76
CA ILE A 76 15.92 -1.52 -1.13
C ILE A 76 15.77 -1.75 -2.64
N ALA A 77 16.88 -1.84 -3.34
CA ALA A 77 16.89 -2.11 -4.77
C ALA A 77 16.89 -3.63 -5.05
N SER A 78 16.02 -4.10 -5.95
CA SER A 78 15.93 -5.53 -6.30
C SER A 78 17.28 -6.12 -6.76
N ARG A 79 18.08 -5.32 -7.47
CA ARG A 79 19.41 -5.73 -7.98
C ARG A 79 20.38 -6.09 -6.86
N THR A 80 20.37 -5.39 -5.73
CA THR A 80 21.28 -5.60 -4.60
C THR A 80 20.70 -6.54 -3.55
N ALA A 81 19.38 -6.63 -3.47
CA ALA A 81 18.69 -7.36 -2.41
C ALA A 81 18.35 -8.81 -2.77
N ARG A 82 18.22 -9.16 -4.06
CA ARG A 82 17.94 -10.54 -4.47
C ARG A 82 19.09 -11.46 -4.06
N GLY A 83 18.76 -12.48 -3.23
CA GLY A 83 19.75 -13.42 -2.68
C GLY A 83 20.63 -12.84 -1.55
N ASN A 84 20.48 -11.60 -1.18
CA ASN A 84 21.22 -10.97 -0.09
C ASN A 84 20.58 -11.33 1.26
N PRO A 85 21.30 -11.99 2.20
CA PRO A 85 20.73 -12.43 3.47
C PRO A 85 20.62 -11.31 4.52
N VAL A 86 21.04 -10.08 4.18
CA VAL A 86 21.08 -8.94 5.12
C VAL A 86 20.02 -7.88 4.76
N LEU A 87 19.78 -7.63 3.46
CA LEU A 87 18.87 -6.60 3.01
C LEU A 87 17.41 -7.07 3.01
N GLY A 88 16.73 -6.88 4.12
CA GLY A 88 15.33 -7.25 4.27
C GLY A 88 14.88 -7.32 5.73
N LEU A 89 13.59 -7.51 5.93
CA LEU A 89 12.99 -7.63 7.26
C LEU A 89 13.31 -9.02 7.85
N PRO A 90 14.12 -9.09 8.94
CA PRO A 90 14.48 -10.37 9.53
C PRO A 90 13.24 -11.17 9.98
N PRO A 91 13.12 -12.46 9.62
CA PRO A 91 11.98 -13.30 10.02
C PRO A 91 11.77 -13.43 11.53
N SER A 92 12.84 -13.25 12.32
CA SER A 92 12.79 -13.27 13.78
C SER A 92 12.24 -11.98 14.40
N HIS A 93 12.07 -10.91 13.61
CA HIS A 93 11.59 -9.64 14.12
C HIS A 93 10.06 -9.68 14.24
N PRO A 94 9.49 -9.33 15.41
CA PRO A 94 8.03 -9.23 15.55
C PRO A 94 7.45 -8.16 14.61
N THR A 95 6.36 -8.49 13.97
CA THR A 95 5.63 -7.60 13.05
C THR A 95 4.17 -7.48 13.48
N LEU A 96 3.48 -6.46 12.98
CA LEU A 96 2.03 -6.35 13.14
C LEU A 96 1.32 -7.65 12.75
N ALA A 97 1.69 -8.21 11.59
CA ALA A 97 1.07 -9.43 11.09
C ALA A 97 1.36 -10.64 11.99
N SER A 98 2.59 -10.81 12.48
CA SER A 98 2.91 -11.93 13.37
C SER A 98 2.20 -11.82 14.71
N LEU A 99 2.12 -10.63 15.28
CA LEU A 99 1.45 -10.40 16.57
C LEU A 99 -0.08 -10.60 16.47
N LEU A 100 -0.72 -10.13 15.41
CA LEU A 100 -2.14 -10.37 15.18
C LEU A 100 -2.44 -11.84 14.84
N ARG A 101 -1.60 -12.50 14.03
CA ARG A 101 -1.71 -13.95 13.78
C ARG A 101 -1.69 -14.74 15.09
N ASP A 102 -0.73 -14.42 15.96
CA ASP A 102 -0.58 -15.12 17.25
C ASP A 102 -1.74 -14.80 18.20
N ALA A 103 -2.43 -13.67 17.99
CA ALA A 103 -3.71 -13.34 18.64
C ALA A 103 -4.94 -13.99 17.97
N GLY A 104 -4.75 -14.83 16.94
CA GLY A 104 -5.84 -15.59 16.29
C GLY A 104 -6.53 -14.90 15.12
N TYR A 105 -5.93 -13.84 14.56
CA TYR A 105 -6.41 -13.20 13.33
C TYR A 105 -5.98 -13.98 12.08
N SER A 106 -6.82 -13.97 11.05
CA SER A 106 -6.36 -14.31 9.69
C SER A 106 -5.58 -13.13 9.14
N THR A 107 -4.39 -13.38 8.56
CA THR A 107 -3.51 -12.28 8.09
C THR A 107 -3.14 -12.44 6.63
N ALA A 108 -3.35 -11.42 5.82
CA ALA A 108 -2.97 -11.39 4.41
C ALA A 108 -2.24 -10.10 4.05
N LEU A 109 -1.19 -10.22 3.23
CA LEU A 109 -0.63 -9.14 2.45
C LEU A 109 -1.02 -9.34 0.98
N ILE A 110 -1.67 -8.37 0.39
CA ILE A 110 -1.97 -8.34 -1.02
C ILE A 110 -1.35 -7.08 -1.61
N GLY A 111 -0.38 -7.26 -2.53
CA GLY A 111 0.35 -6.16 -3.17
C GLY A 111 1.85 -6.14 -2.91
N LYS A 112 2.42 -4.96 -2.83
CA LYS A 112 3.87 -4.71 -2.74
C LYS A 112 4.42 -5.01 -1.36
N TRP A 113 5.44 -5.88 -1.31
CA TRP A 113 6.21 -6.19 -0.10
C TRP A 113 7.34 -5.21 0.15
N HIS A 114 8.34 -5.19 -0.69
CA HIS A 114 9.51 -4.30 -0.70
C HIS A 114 10.37 -4.33 0.59
N LEU A 115 10.43 -5.47 1.28
CA LEU A 115 11.19 -5.68 2.53
C LEU A 115 12.12 -6.90 2.43
N GLY A 116 12.75 -7.09 1.26
CA GLY A 116 13.66 -8.19 0.97
C GLY A 116 13.05 -9.31 0.15
N PHE A 117 13.87 -10.29 -0.25
CA PHE A 117 13.52 -11.32 -1.24
C PHE A 117 13.68 -12.73 -0.70
N PRO A 118 12.95 -13.72 -1.26
CA PRO A 118 13.24 -15.12 -1.02
C PRO A 118 14.69 -15.47 -1.44
N PRO A 119 15.30 -16.50 -0.82
CA PRO A 119 14.74 -17.37 0.21
C PRO A 119 14.81 -16.79 1.63
N HIS A 120 15.49 -15.66 1.84
CA HIS A 120 15.80 -15.15 3.18
C HIS A 120 14.64 -14.41 3.82
N PHE A 121 13.88 -13.66 3.01
CA PHE A 121 12.80 -12.77 3.43
C PHE A 121 11.51 -13.07 2.67
N GLY A 122 10.39 -12.53 3.17
CA GLY A 122 9.10 -12.62 2.50
C GLY A 122 7.93 -12.43 3.47
N PRO A 123 6.73 -12.13 2.95
CA PRO A 123 5.55 -11.89 3.78
C PRO A 123 5.19 -13.07 4.68
N LEU A 124 5.24 -14.32 4.20
CA LEU A 124 4.91 -15.50 4.99
C LEU A 124 5.89 -15.68 6.16
N LYS A 125 7.17 -15.30 5.98
CA LYS A 125 8.17 -15.31 7.04
C LYS A 125 8.00 -14.20 8.07
N SER A 126 7.19 -13.19 7.73
CA SER A 126 6.92 -12.03 8.58
C SER A 126 5.51 -12.06 9.20
N GLY A 127 4.86 -13.23 9.23
CA GLY A 127 3.61 -13.45 9.96
C GLY A 127 2.33 -13.39 9.13
N TYR A 128 2.39 -13.06 7.85
CA TYR A 128 1.24 -13.23 6.97
C TYR A 128 1.00 -14.71 6.65
N GLN A 129 -0.27 -15.09 6.60
CA GLN A 129 -0.70 -16.45 6.23
C GLN A 129 -1.02 -16.58 4.74
N GLU A 130 -1.41 -15.47 4.12
CA GLU A 130 -1.63 -15.37 2.69
C GLU A 130 -0.81 -14.21 2.11
N PHE A 131 -0.25 -14.44 0.92
CA PHE A 131 0.43 -13.40 0.15
C PHE A 131 0.09 -13.55 -1.34
N PHE A 132 -0.27 -12.46 -1.97
CA PHE A 132 -0.34 -12.33 -3.43
C PHE A 132 0.18 -10.94 -3.82
N GLY A 133 1.24 -10.87 -4.62
CA GLY A 133 1.81 -9.57 -5.00
C GLY A 133 3.26 -9.63 -5.43
N VAL A 134 3.96 -8.50 -5.27
CA VAL A 134 5.32 -8.29 -5.76
C VAL A 134 6.30 -8.09 -4.62
N MET A 135 7.53 -8.58 -4.81
CA MET A 135 8.60 -8.46 -3.81
C MET A 135 9.41 -7.17 -3.97
N SER A 136 9.51 -6.62 -5.17
CA SER A 136 10.31 -5.44 -5.50
C SER A 136 9.59 -4.12 -5.24
N GLY A 137 10.33 -3.02 -5.46
CA GLY A 137 9.83 -1.66 -5.28
C GLY A 137 8.91 -1.16 -6.40
N GLY A 138 8.98 -1.73 -7.59
CA GLY A 138 8.15 -1.37 -8.74
C GLY A 138 8.23 -2.42 -9.81
N VAL A 139 7.13 -2.62 -10.51
CA VAL A 139 6.98 -3.61 -11.59
C VAL A 139 6.14 -3.04 -12.72
N ASP A 140 6.33 -3.58 -13.93
CA ASP A 140 5.40 -3.38 -15.04
C ASP A 140 4.02 -3.97 -14.68
N TYR A 141 2.94 -3.23 -14.91
CA TYR A 141 1.60 -3.59 -14.45
C TYR A 141 0.94 -4.76 -15.20
N PHE A 142 1.53 -5.20 -16.31
CA PHE A 142 1.01 -6.32 -17.13
C PHE A 142 1.99 -7.49 -17.19
N ARG A 143 3.28 -7.20 -17.42
CA ARG A 143 4.32 -8.24 -17.47
C ARG A 143 4.78 -8.69 -16.09
N HIS A 144 4.47 -7.88 -15.07
CA HIS A 144 4.86 -8.12 -13.67
C HIS A 144 6.36 -8.38 -13.51
N CYS A 145 7.17 -7.60 -14.24
CA CYS A 145 8.64 -7.67 -14.20
C CYS A 145 9.21 -6.47 -13.46
N ASP A 146 10.24 -6.68 -12.65
CA ASP A 146 10.96 -5.64 -11.95
C ASP A 146 11.87 -4.80 -12.90
N SER A 147 12.56 -3.80 -12.36
CA SER A 147 13.48 -2.94 -13.12
C SER A 147 14.67 -3.66 -13.75
N GLY A 148 14.96 -4.89 -13.35
CA GLY A 148 15.94 -5.78 -13.95
C GLY A 148 15.36 -6.70 -15.02
N GLY A 149 14.07 -6.56 -15.34
CA GLY A 149 13.35 -7.42 -16.30
C GLY A 149 13.01 -8.81 -15.75
N LYS A 150 13.22 -9.06 -14.45
CA LYS A 150 12.88 -10.35 -13.83
C LYS A 150 11.42 -10.34 -13.43
N HIS A 151 10.75 -11.47 -13.66
CA HIS A 151 9.39 -11.69 -13.21
C HIS A 151 9.30 -11.58 -11.69
N ASP A 152 8.24 -10.95 -11.18
CA ASP A 152 8.13 -10.58 -9.77
C ASP A 152 6.65 -10.59 -9.30
N LEU A 153 5.89 -11.59 -9.69
CA LEU A 153 4.57 -11.84 -9.14
C LEU A 153 4.56 -13.18 -8.41
N TYR A 154 4.05 -13.19 -7.18
CA TYR A 154 4.08 -14.34 -6.28
C TYR A 154 2.69 -14.64 -5.70
N GLU A 155 2.44 -15.91 -5.46
CA GLU A 155 1.38 -16.39 -4.56
C GLU A 155 2.03 -17.24 -3.47
N GLY A 156 1.95 -16.79 -2.23
CA GLY A 156 2.78 -17.33 -1.16
C GLY A 156 4.27 -17.09 -1.43
N ASP A 157 5.06 -18.15 -1.39
CA ASP A 157 6.51 -18.11 -1.69
C ASP A 157 6.82 -18.53 -3.14
N ALA A 158 5.81 -18.86 -3.95
CA ALA A 158 5.98 -19.33 -5.33
C ALA A 158 5.73 -18.20 -6.36
N GLU A 159 6.60 -18.10 -7.36
CA GLU A 159 6.34 -17.25 -8.52
C GLU A 159 5.13 -17.79 -9.30
N VAL A 160 4.22 -16.89 -9.68
CA VAL A 160 3.03 -17.22 -10.46
C VAL A 160 2.91 -16.29 -11.67
N ARG A 161 2.31 -16.80 -12.74
CA ARG A 161 2.01 -16.00 -13.92
C ARG A 161 0.51 -15.81 -14.03
N CYS A 162 0.07 -14.55 -13.98
CA CYS A 162 -1.30 -14.14 -14.18
C CYS A 162 -1.34 -13.13 -15.31
N GLU A 163 -2.36 -13.18 -16.14
CA GLU A 163 -2.64 -12.14 -17.11
C GLU A 163 -3.53 -11.08 -16.47
N GLY A 164 -3.33 -9.82 -16.84
CA GLY A 164 -4.17 -8.71 -16.42
C GLY A 164 -3.41 -7.54 -15.81
N TYR A 165 -4.15 -6.47 -15.56
CA TYR A 165 -3.64 -5.25 -14.94
C TYR A 165 -3.47 -5.45 -13.44
N LEU A 166 -2.27 -5.23 -12.93
CA LEU A 166 -1.90 -5.57 -11.55
C LEU A 166 -2.84 -4.96 -10.50
N THR A 167 -3.23 -3.69 -10.66
CA THR A 167 -4.15 -3.03 -9.73
C THR A 167 -5.49 -3.76 -9.61
N ASP A 168 -6.02 -4.28 -10.73
CA ASP A 168 -7.26 -5.08 -10.73
C ASP A 168 -7.06 -6.44 -10.08
N LEU A 169 -5.96 -7.14 -10.39
CA LEU A 169 -5.62 -8.43 -9.78
C LEU A 169 -5.52 -8.31 -8.26
N LEU A 170 -4.84 -7.27 -7.75
CA LEU A 170 -4.73 -7.01 -6.33
C LEU A 170 -6.10 -6.72 -5.69
N SER A 171 -6.93 -5.92 -6.35
CA SER A 171 -8.25 -5.54 -5.86
C SER A 171 -9.19 -6.75 -5.77
N GLU A 172 -9.17 -7.61 -6.77
CA GLU A 172 -9.97 -8.84 -6.79
C GLU A 172 -9.54 -9.83 -5.71
N ARG A 173 -8.23 -10.02 -5.55
CA ARG A 173 -7.67 -10.89 -4.50
C ARG A 173 -8.03 -10.35 -3.10
N ALA A 174 -7.97 -9.03 -2.89
CA ALA A 174 -8.32 -8.40 -1.62
C ALA A 174 -9.80 -8.54 -1.29
N ALA A 175 -10.70 -8.26 -2.24
CA ALA A 175 -12.14 -8.46 -2.05
C ALA A 175 -12.48 -9.95 -1.83
N GLY A 176 -11.82 -10.85 -2.56
CA GLY A 176 -11.95 -12.29 -2.37
C GLY A 176 -11.48 -12.76 -0.99
N PHE A 177 -10.37 -12.20 -0.48
CA PHE A 177 -9.92 -12.48 0.89
C PHE A 177 -10.98 -12.07 1.91
N VAL A 178 -11.52 -10.85 1.84
CA VAL A 178 -12.57 -10.36 2.74
C VAL A 178 -13.78 -11.30 2.73
N ARG A 179 -14.27 -11.69 1.55
CA ARG A 179 -15.43 -12.60 1.43
C ARG A 179 -15.20 -13.97 2.05
N ARG A 180 -13.97 -14.46 2.09
CA ARG A 180 -13.64 -15.75 2.72
C ARG A 180 -13.58 -15.71 4.25
N GLN A 181 -13.38 -14.53 4.87
CA GLN A 181 -13.17 -14.45 6.33
C GLN A 181 -14.45 -14.69 7.15
N LYS A 182 -15.63 -14.46 6.59
CA LYS A 182 -16.92 -14.63 7.30
C LYS A 182 -16.89 -13.97 8.69
N ASN A 183 -16.90 -14.78 9.76
CA ASN A 183 -16.96 -14.31 11.16
C ASN A 183 -15.59 -14.29 11.86
N LYS A 184 -14.49 -14.48 11.16
CA LYS A 184 -13.14 -14.43 11.74
C LYS A 184 -12.57 -13.04 11.69
N PRO A 185 -11.95 -12.53 12.79
CA PRO A 185 -11.22 -11.29 12.72
C PRO A 185 -10.00 -11.43 11.80
N PHE A 186 -9.68 -10.40 11.05
CA PHE A 186 -8.60 -10.45 10.08
C PHE A 186 -7.81 -9.14 10.00
N LEU A 187 -6.56 -9.26 9.55
CA LEU A 187 -5.74 -8.19 9.03
C LEU A 187 -5.58 -8.37 7.52
N LEU A 188 -6.04 -7.41 6.74
CA LEU A 188 -5.71 -7.26 5.34
C LEU A 188 -4.79 -6.06 5.17
N SER A 189 -3.53 -6.31 4.82
CA SER A 189 -2.60 -5.30 4.32
C SER A 189 -2.69 -5.26 2.80
N LEU A 190 -3.38 -4.26 2.26
CA LEU A 190 -3.56 -4.06 0.82
C LEU A 190 -2.60 -2.96 0.37
N HIS A 191 -1.45 -3.36 -0.15
CA HIS A 191 -0.38 -2.45 -0.54
C HIS A 191 -0.31 -2.36 -2.07
N TYR A 192 -1.01 -1.40 -2.64
CA TYR A 192 -0.96 -1.17 -4.07
C TYR A 192 0.43 -0.73 -4.54
N THR A 193 0.73 -1.02 -5.80
CA THR A 193 1.86 -0.43 -6.52
C THR A 193 1.48 0.89 -7.20
N ALA A 194 0.18 1.13 -7.40
CA ALA A 194 -0.35 2.35 -7.99
C ALA A 194 -0.33 3.52 -6.97
N PRO A 195 -0.08 4.75 -7.44
CA PRO A 195 0.22 5.18 -8.83
C PRO A 195 1.73 5.27 -9.18
N HIS A 196 2.61 4.48 -8.54
CA HIS A 196 4.05 4.42 -8.85
C HIS A 196 4.31 4.08 -10.33
N TRP A 197 5.40 4.59 -10.90
CA TRP A 197 5.83 4.21 -12.26
C TRP A 197 6.12 2.69 -12.41
N PRO A 198 6.04 2.17 -13.66
CA PRO A 198 5.72 2.84 -14.93
C PRO A 198 4.25 3.29 -14.93
N TRP A 199 4.01 4.49 -15.46
CA TRP A 199 2.64 5.02 -15.50
C TRP A 199 1.85 4.32 -16.59
N GLN A 200 1.09 3.33 -16.20
CA GLN A 200 0.28 2.47 -17.05
C GLN A 200 -1.13 2.39 -16.49
N THR A 201 -2.11 2.65 -17.32
CA THR A 201 -3.53 2.43 -17.04
C THR A 201 -3.94 1.03 -17.48
N ARG A 202 -5.15 0.62 -17.14
CA ARG A 202 -5.74 -0.67 -17.58
C ARG A 202 -5.76 -0.83 -19.09
N GLU A 203 -5.75 0.27 -19.83
CA GLU A 203 -5.81 0.33 -21.28
C GLU A 203 -4.42 0.24 -21.95
N ASP A 204 -3.32 0.28 -21.17
CA ASP A 204 -1.96 0.41 -21.69
C ASP A 204 -1.22 -0.95 -21.85
N ALA A 205 -1.94 -2.05 -22.06
CA ALA A 205 -1.33 -3.38 -22.23
C ALA A 205 -0.35 -3.43 -23.42
N GLU A 206 -0.66 -2.74 -24.52
CA GLU A 206 0.24 -2.69 -25.69
C GLU A 206 1.45 -1.79 -25.45
N GLU A 207 1.30 -0.71 -24.68
CA GLU A 207 2.43 0.14 -24.28
C GLU A 207 3.39 -0.62 -23.39
N SER A 208 2.89 -1.43 -22.46
CA SER A 208 3.70 -2.31 -21.61
C SER A 208 4.67 -3.18 -22.43
N LYS A 209 4.25 -3.69 -23.59
CA LYS A 209 5.08 -4.51 -24.49
C LYS A 209 6.23 -3.73 -25.12
N ARG A 210 6.11 -2.41 -25.24
CA ARG A 210 7.10 -1.52 -25.88
C ARG A 210 8.14 -1.02 -24.89
N ILE A 211 7.81 -0.95 -23.60
CA ILE A 211 8.69 -0.45 -22.56
C ILE A 211 9.82 -1.44 -22.32
N SER A 212 11.04 -1.05 -22.62
CA SER A 212 12.24 -1.85 -22.36
C SER A 212 12.77 -1.67 -20.94
N ASN A 213 12.50 -0.52 -20.32
CA ASN A 213 12.88 -0.19 -18.95
C ASN A 213 11.68 0.40 -18.22
N ILE A 214 11.30 -0.22 -17.09
CA ILE A 214 10.18 0.26 -16.28
C ILE A 214 10.46 1.61 -15.58
N VAL A 215 11.72 2.02 -15.44
CA VAL A 215 12.08 3.39 -15.03
C VAL A 215 11.80 4.31 -16.20
N HIS A 216 10.58 4.62 -16.36
CA HIS A 216 9.91 5.22 -17.52
C HIS A 216 9.96 6.76 -17.42
N LEU A 217 11.16 7.32 -17.42
CA LEU A 217 11.37 8.75 -17.16
C LEU A 217 10.66 9.67 -18.18
N ASP A 218 10.52 9.22 -19.42
CA ASP A 218 9.90 9.99 -20.51
C ASP A 218 8.42 9.61 -20.77
N GLY A 219 7.91 8.60 -20.06
CA GLY A 219 6.55 8.11 -20.24
C GLY A 219 5.52 8.73 -19.30
N GLY A 220 4.27 8.38 -19.54
CA GLY A 220 3.13 8.83 -18.76
C GLY A 220 2.74 10.29 -19.04
N SER A 221 1.71 10.70 -18.35
CA SER A 221 1.19 12.07 -18.35
C SER A 221 0.40 12.30 -17.07
N VAL A 222 0.05 13.53 -16.79
CA VAL A 222 -0.88 13.86 -15.69
C VAL A 222 -2.21 13.08 -15.86
N GLN A 223 -2.71 12.97 -17.10
CA GLN A 223 -3.95 12.24 -17.37
C GLN A 223 -3.81 10.73 -17.10
N THR A 224 -2.68 10.12 -17.48
CA THR A 224 -2.38 8.71 -17.18
C THR A 224 -2.33 8.50 -15.67
N TYR A 225 -1.61 9.35 -14.95
CA TYR A 225 -1.48 9.31 -13.50
C TYR A 225 -2.86 9.41 -12.79
N LEU A 226 -3.69 10.38 -13.17
CA LEU A 226 -5.03 10.54 -12.62
C LEU A 226 -5.95 9.35 -12.94
N THR A 227 -5.77 8.72 -14.09
CA THR A 227 -6.49 7.50 -14.46
C THR A 227 -6.04 6.31 -13.59
N MET A 228 -4.74 6.20 -13.28
CA MET A 228 -4.25 5.18 -12.35
C MET A 228 -4.84 5.36 -10.94
N ILE A 229 -4.95 6.61 -10.45
CA ILE A 229 -5.61 6.90 -9.15
C ILE A 229 -7.08 6.50 -9.20
N ARG A 230 -7.80 6.82 -10.28
CA ARG A 230 -9.20 6.40 -10.43
C ARG A 230 -9.36 4.89 -10.41
N GLN A 231 -8.49 4.15 -11.09
CA GLN A 231 -8.51 2.68 -11.12
C GLN A 231 -8.14 2.05 -9.78
N LEU A 232 -7.22 2.68 -9.04
CA LEU A 232 -6.94 2.35 -7.63
C LEU A 232 -8.20 2.57 -6.76
N ASP A 233 -8.84 3.72 -6.88
CA ASP A 233 -10.05 4.08 -6.13
C ASP A 233 -11.22 3.13 -6.43
N GLU A 234 -11.40 2.73 -7.68
CA GLU A 234 -12.35 1.68 -8.08
C GLU A 234 -12.05 0.35 -7.39
N GLY A 235 -10.77 -0.03 -7.32
CA GLY A 235 -10.32 -1.22 -6.61
C GLY A 235 -10.62 -1.17 -5.11
N ILE A 236 -10.37 -0.02 -4.48
CA ILE A 236 -10.72 0.21 -3.06
C ILE A 236 -12.24 0.12 -2.88
N GLY A 237 -13.02 0.67 -3.80
CA GLY A 237 -14.48 0.55 -3.80
C GLY A 237 -14.96 -0.90 -3.79
N ARG A 238 -14.31 -1.81 -4.54
CA ARG A 238 -14.62 -3.26 -4.51
C ARG A 238 -14.36 -3.89 -3.15
N VAL A 239 -13.28 -3.50 -2.46
CA VAL A 239 -12.96 -4.00 -1.12
C VAL A 239 -13.96 -3.49 -0.08
N LEU A 240 -14.31 -2.20 -0.14
CA LEU A 240 -15.34 -1.62 0.73
C LEU A 240 -16.70 -2.31 0.52
N ALA A 241 -17.08 -2.57 -0.74
CA ALA A 241 -18.31 -3.31 -1.06
C ALA A 241 -18.27 -4.74 -0.50
N ALA A 242 -17.14 -5.44 -0.58
CA ALA A 242 -17.00 -6.78 0.02
C ALA A 242 -17.15 -6.76 1.55
N LEU A 243 -16.70 -5.72 2.24
CA LEU A 243 -16.94 -5.54 3.67
C LEU A 243 -18.43 -5.36 3.98
N GLU A 244 -19.15 -4.58 3.18
CA GLU A 244 -20.60 -4.39 3.33
C GLU A 244 -21.37 -5.70 3.04
N GLU A 245 -21.06 -6.37 1.93
CA GLU A 245 -21.66 -7.65 1.52
C GLU A 245 -21.54 -8.74 2.58
N THR A 246 -20.42 -8.76 3.30
CA THR A 246 -20.15 -9.77 4.35
C THR A 246 -20.65 -9.36 5.73
N GLY A 247 -21.15 -8.13 5.88
CA GLY A 247 -21.53 -7.56 7.18
C GLY A 247 -20.33 -7.22 8.08
N ALA A 248 -19.11 -7.28 7.57
CA ALA A 248 -17.91 -6.98 8.34
C ALA A 248 -17.65 -5.47 8.49
N ALA A 249 -18.25 -4.62 7.65
CA ALA A 249 -17.96 -3.19 7.56
C ALA A 249 -18.13 -2.46 8.91
N GLU A 250 -19.16 -2.80 9.68
CA GLU A 250 -19.50 -2.14 10.94
C GLU A 250 -18.37 -2.25 11.97
N ASN A 251 -17.72 -3.43 12.06
CA ASN A 251 -16.64 -3.69 13.03
C ASN A 251 -15.27 -3.89 12.36
N THR A 252 -15.02 -3.18 11.28
CA THR A 252 -13.72 -3.12 10.62
C THR A 252 -13.17 -1.70 10.62
N LEU A 253 -11.96 -1.53 11.15
CA LEU A 253 -11.19 -0.29 10.97
C LEU A 253 -10.47 -0.36 9.63
N VAL A 254 -10.86 0.51 8.71
CA VAL A 254 -10.20 0.70 7.42
C VAL A 254 -9.34 1.96 7.48
N VAL A 255 -8.06 1.83 7.17
CA VAL A 255 -7.12 2.94 7.08
C VAL A 255 -6.58 3.03 5.66
N PHE A 256 -6.53 4.23 5.10
CA PHE A 256 -5.90 4.53 3.82
C PHE A 256 -4.80 5.57 4.00
N THR A 257 -3.64 5.36 3.36
CA THR A 257 -2.55 6.33 3.28
C THR A 257 -1.63 6.06 2.09
N SER A 258 -0.59 6.88 1.91
CA SER A 258 0.54 6.65 1.01
C SER A 258 1.82 6.33 1.78
N ASP A 259 2.75 5.61 1.16
CA ASP A 259 4.03 5.25 1.79
C ASP A 259 5.07 6.38 1.78
N ASN A 260 4.92 7.36 0.89
CA ASN A 260 5.66 8.62 0.85
C ASN A 260 4.86 9.64 0.02
N GLY A 261 5.35 10.86 -0.03
CA GLY A 261 4.79 11.91 -0.87
C GLY A 261 4.90 11.56 -2.36
N GLY A 262 4.10 12.26 -3.16
CA GLY A 262 3.99 11.99 -4.57
C GLY A 262 5.24 12.40 -5.36
N GLU A 263 5.38 11.78 -6.54
CA GLU A 263 6.45 12.01 -7.50
C GLU A 263 5.96 12.85 -8.71
N ARG A 264 6.59 12.69 -9.84
CA ARG A 264 6.30 13.35 -11.11
C ARG A 264 4.82 13.27 -11.45
N PHE A 265 4.07 14.11 -11.81
CA PHE A 265 2.62 14.16 -12.09
C PHE A 265 1.70 14.25 -10.88
N SER A 266 2.18 14.00 -9.66
CA SER A 266 1.39 14.12 -8.44
C SER A 266 1.20 15.57 -8.02
N ASP A 267 0.17 15.83 -7.21
CA ASP A 267 -0.07 17.12 -6.59
C ASP A 267 0.22 17.04 -5.07
N ASN A 268 1.33 17.65 -4.65
CA ASN A 268 1.69 17.76 -3.23
C ASN A 268 1.24 19.10 -2.61
N TRP A 269 0.49 19.95 -3.35
CA TRP A 269 0.09 21.28 -2.88
C TRP A 269 -0.70 21.21 -1.55
N PRO A 270 -0.53 22.14 -0.60
CA PRO A 270 0.35 23.32 -0.63
C PRO A 270 1.78 23.04 -0.13
N LEU A 271 2.18 21.77 -0.03
CA LEU A 271 3.42 21.34 0.55
C LEU A 271 4.58 21.47 -0.45
N VAL A 272 5.78 21.74 0.06
CA VAL A 272 6.99 21.83 -0.74
C VAL A 272 7.71 20.50 -0.75
N GLY A 273 8.29 20.13 -1.92
CA GLY A 273 9.00 18.87 -2.10
C GLY A 273 8.08 17.73 -2.56
N GLY A 274 8.64 16.56 -2.66
CA GLY A 274 7.99 15.31 -3.09
C GLY A 274 8.80 14.11 -2.67
N LYS A 275 8.57 12.96 -3.30
CA LYS A 275 9.33 11.74 -3.06
C LYS A 275 10.83 12.01 -3.03
N MET A 276 11.55 11.39 -2.08
CA MET A 276 12.98 11.57 -1.78
C MET A 276 13.34 12.88 -1.07
N ASP A 277 12.44 13.83 -0.91
CA ASP A 277 12.69 15.04 -0.12
C ASP A 277 12.24 14.86 1.33
N LEU A 278 13.07 15.31 2.29
CA LEU A 278 12.71 15.37 3.71
C LEU A 278 11.82 16.59 4.06
N LEU A 279 11.27 17.23 3.04
CA LEU A 279 10.32 18.33 3.19
C LEU A 279 8.89 17.78 3.35
N GLU A 280 7.96 18.63 3.74
CA GLU A 280 6.56 18.27 3.99
C GLU A 280 5.93 17.50 2.80
N GLY A 281 6.19 17.92 1.56
CA GLY A 281 5.67 17.25 0.36
C GLY A 281 6.21 15.83 0.14
N GLY A 282 7.32 15.46 0.75
CA GLY A 282 7.88 14.11 0.67
C GLY A 282 7.40 13.16 1.76
N ILE A 283 6.97 13.70 2.92
CA ILE A 283 6.64 12.90 4.09
C ILE A 283 5.21 13.09 4.61
N ARG A 284 4.56 14.22 4.34
CA ARG A 284 3.17 14.44 4.73
C ARG A 284 2.23 13.91 3.65
N VAL A 285 1.40 12.95 4.03
CA VAL A 285 0.61 12.13 3.10
C VAL A 285 -0.87 12.12 3.50
N PRO A 286 -1.80 11.79 2.57
CA PRO A 286 -3.20 11.63 2.94
C PRO A 286 -3.36 10.49 3.96
N TYR A 287 -4.21 10.73 4.98
CA TYR A 287 -4.66 9.70 5.93
C TYR A 287 -6.15 9.76 6.12
N ILE A 288 -6.83 8.64 5.89
CA ILE A 288 -8.26 8.48 6.08
C ILE A 288 -8.48 7.23 6.95
N ALA A 289 -9.31 7.34 7.98
CA ALA A 289 -9.69 6.20 8.82
C ALA A 289 -11.23 6.11 8.91
N ARG A 290 -11.77 4.94 8.61
CA ARG A 290 -13.21 4.66 8.72
C ARG A 290 -13.44 3.45 9.62
N TRP A 291 -14.30 3.62 10.62
CA TRP A 291 -14.77 2.53 11.49
C TRP A 291 -16.18 2.87 11.99
N PRO A 292 -17.22 2.42 11.30
CA PRO A 292 -18.60 2.85 11.57
C PRO A 292 -19.03 2.68 13.02
N ALA A 293 -18.63 1.58 13.68
CA ALA A 293 -18.99 1.32 15.08
C ALA A 293 -18.32 2.28 16.08
N ARG A 294 -17.21 2.96 15.73
CA ARG A 294 -16.40 3.66 16.73
C ARG A 294 -15.93 5.04 16.38
N LEU A 295 -15.76 5.35 15.10
CA LEU A 295 -15.26 6.64 14.66
C LEU A 295 -16.40 7.55 14.19
N PRO A 296 -16.37 8.84 14.54
CA PRO A 296 -17.37 9.78 14.06
C PRO A 296 -17.21 10.03 12.54
N LYS A 297 -18.33 10.30 11.87
CA LYS A 297 -18.38 10.59 10.44
C LYS A 297 -17.99 12.04 10.14
N GLY A 298 -17.29 12.27 9.02
CA GLY A 298 -17.03 13.58 8.42
C GLY A 298 -16.19 14.51 9.30
N ARG A 299 -15.28 13.96 10.13
CA ARG A 299 -14.45 14.77 11.00
C ARG A 299 -13.04 14.96 10.45
N ILE A 300 -12.52 16.16 10.66
CA ILE A 300 -11.12 16.48 10.40
C ILE A 300 -10.35 16.30 11.72
N ASN A 301 -9.30 15.50 11.67
CA ASN A 301 -8.38 15.30 12.77
C ASN A 301 -7.05 16.00 12.48
N ARG A 302 -6.65 16.91 13.37
CA ARG A 302 -5.41 17.69 13.27
C ARG A 302 -4.30 17.16 14.20
N ARG A 303 -4.51 15.99 14.78
CA ARG A 303 -3.46 15.34 15.56
C ARG A 303 -2.47 14.69 14.62
N LEU A 304 -1.20 14.80 14.98
CA LEU A 304 -0.12 14.14 14.28
C LEU A 304 -0.32 12.62 14.34
N ALA A 305 -0.19 11.96 13.20
CA ALA A 305 -0.15 10.52 13.07
C ALA A 305 1.00 10.16 12.12
N ILE A 306 1.72 9.09 12.41
CA ILE A 306 2.79 8.59 11.55
C ILE A 306 2.56 7.10 11.25
N THR A 307 3.08 6.62 10.12
CA THR A 307 2.76 5.27 9.63
C THR A 307 3.02 4.16 10.65
N MET A 308 4.08 4.24 11.45
CA MET A 308 4.40 3.23 12.47
C MET A 308 3.42 3.17 13.64
N ASP A 309 2.65 4.24 13.89
CA ASP A 309 1.67 4.29 14.99
C ASP A 309 0.55 3.27 14.81
N TRP A 310 0.23 2.90 13.56
CA TRP A 310 -0.84 1.97 13.27
C TRP A 310 -0.56 0.57 13.77
N THR A 311 0.71 0.16 13.83
CA THR A 311 1.08 -1.12 14.45
C THR A 311 0.65 -1.18 15.93
N ALA A 312 0.96 -0.14 16.71
CA ALA A 312 0.53 -0.09 18.11
C ALA A 312 -0.98 0.16 18.26
N THR A 313 -1.61 0.84 17.29
CA THR A 313 -3.04 1.14 17.32
C THR A 313 -3.91 -0.10 17.08
N PHE A 314 -3.44 -1.06 16.27
CA PHE A 314 -4.16 -2.28 15.94
C PHE A 314 -4.00 -3.38 17.02
N LEU A 315 -2.97 -3.28 17.86
CA LEU A 315 -2.68 -4.20 18.97
C LEU A 315 -3.39 -3.78 20.27
#